data_991b03fe3ca4298dfe336371b71ecfa2
#
_entry.id   991b03fe3ca4298dfe336371b71ecfa2
#
_cell.length_a   1.000
_cell.length_b   1.000
_cell.length_c   1.000
_cell.angle_alpha   90.00
_cell.angle_beta   90.00
_cell.angle_gamma   90.00
#
_symmetry.space_group_name_H-M   'P 1'
#
loop_
_entity.id
_entity.type
_entity.pdbx_description
1 polymer ?
#
loop_
_entity_poly.entity_id
_entity_poly.type
_entity_poly.pdbx_seq_one_letter_code
_entity_poly.pdbx_strand_id
1 'polypeptide(L)'
;MKSFILTTAFIVAASATVSAKTNSPKALANGYPYTQVPLTSVRLSHNSFWGARLEAARKVMIPLAFSKCESEHRYKNFEMAGYTLRHPGHQGLNTPEWDVAKIMGLAFDDTDVYKTIEGASYILQTYPDKKLRAYIDSVLNVVAAAQEPDGYLYTARTINPEHPHGWAGKKRWEREE
;
A
#
# COMPACT_ATOMS: atom_id res chain seq x y z
N MET A 1 49.83 -31.26 -30.98
CA MET A 1 49.23 -29.92 -31.04
C MET A 1 47.73 -30.08 -31.24
N LYS A 2 46.94 -29.90 -30.18
CA LYS A 2 45.44 -29.99 -30.26
C LYS A 2 44.93 -28.53 -30.11
N SER A 3 44.31 -28.06 -31.18
CA SER A 3 43.70 -26.72 -31.24
C SER A 3 42.35 -26.73 -30.51
N PHE A 4 42.21 -25.87 -29.49
CA PHE A 4 40.93 -25.62 -28.81
C PHE A 4 40.24 -24.46 -29.52
N ILE A 5 39.10 -24.70 -30.10
CA ILE A 5 38.20 -23.68 -30.64
C ILE A 5 37.28 -23.26 -29.54
N LEU A 6 37.42 -21.99 -29.10
CA LEU A 6 36.56 -21.36 -28.09
C LEU A 6 35.35 -20.76 -28.81
N THR A 7 34.20 -21.39 -28.66
CA THR A 7 32.92 -20.88 -29.22
C THR A 7 32.30 -19.93 -28.21
N THR A 8 32.38 -18.63 -28.50
CA THR A 8 31.74 -17.59 -27.67
C THR A 8 30.26 -17.50 -28.03
N ALA A 9 29.39 -17.96 -27.15
CA ALA A 9 27.95 -17.81 -27.31
C ALA A 9 27.54 -16.38 -26.88
N PHE A 10 27.08 -15.59 -27.83
CA PHE A 10 26.43 -14.29 -27.56
C PHE A 10 25.00 -14.54 -27.07
N ILE A 11 24.74 -14.28 -25.80
CA ILE A 11 23.37 -14.21 -25.26
C ILE A 11 22.82 -12.83 -25.57
N VAL A 12 21.95 -12.74 -26.57
CA VAL A 12 21.15 -11.56 -26.85
C VAL A 12 20.01 -11.51 -25.82
N ALA A 13 20.15 -10.69 -24.80
CA ALA A 13 19.06 -10.38 -23.87
C ALA A 13 18.02 -9.52 -24.62
N ALA A 14 16.92 -10.13 -25.02
CA ALA A 14 15.75 -9.43 -25.52
C ALA A 14 15.10 -8.65 -24.36
N SER A 15 15.36 -7.37 -24.28
CA SER A 15 14.63 -6.45 -23.39
C SER A 15 13.19 -6.31 -23.91
N ALA A 16 12.25 -7.04 -23.32
CA ALA A 16 10.84 -6.82 -23.56
C ALA A 16 10.45 -5.45 -22.96
N THR A 17 10.31 -4.46 -23.81
CA THR A 17 9.67 -3.20 -23.45
C THR A 17 8.19 -3.48 -23.24
N VAL A 18 7.77 -3.60 -21.97
CA VAL A 18 6.35 -3.59 -21.62
C VAL A 18 5.85 -2.17 -21.88
N SER A 19 5.28 -1.97 -23.06
CA SER A 19 4.50 -0.77 -23.37
C SER A 19 3.20 -0.87 -22.55
N ALA A 20 3.14 -0.17 -21.42
CA ALA A 20 1.90 0.03 -20.71
C ALA A 20 0.95 0.81 -21.65
N LYS A 21 0.03 0.09 -22.29
CA LYS A 21 -1.12 0.73 -22.92
C LYS A 21 -1.89 1.43 -21.81
N THR A 22 -1.79 2.76 -21.76
CA THR A 22 -2.71 3.59 -20.97
C THR A 22 -4.11 3.38 -21.55
N ASN A 23 -4.85 2.43 -20.99
CA ASN A 23 -6.25 2.32 -21.29
C ASN A 23 -6.89 3.59 -20.74
N SER A 24 -7.19 4.54 -21.61
CA SER A 24 -8.15 5.61 -21.29
C SER A 24 -9.39 4.93 -20.75
N PRO A 25 -9.96 5.39 -19.61
CA PRO A 25 -11.19 4.82 -19.08
C PRO A 25 -12.22 4.81 -20.19
N LYS A 26 -12.72 3.62 -20.58
CA LYS A 26 -13.87 3.53 -21.46
C LYS A 26 -14.98 4.33 -20.81
N ALA A 27 -15.59 5.25 -21.55
CA ALA A 27 -16.80 5.94 -21.12
C ALA A 27 -17.73 4.89 -20.52
N LEU A 28 -18.19 5.12 -19.28
CA LEU A 28 -19.08 4.19 -18.61
C LEU A 28 -20.28 3.94 -19.52
N ALA A 29 -20.59 2.68 -19.76
CA ALA A 29 -21.64 2.22 -20.68
C ALA A 29 -23.05 2.71 -20.32
N ASN A 30 -23.20 3.46 -19.25
CA ASN A 30 -24.47 3.89 -18.64
C ASN A 30 -24.88 5.30 -19.05
N GLY A 31 -24.27 5.90 -20.08
CA GLY A 31 -24.70 7.24 -20.57
C GLY A 31 -24.40 8.39 -19.59
N TYR A 32 -23.55 8.19 -18.58
CA TYR A 32 -23.14 9.28 -17.69
C TYR A 32 -22.35 10.33 -18.50
N PRO A 33 -22.75 11.61 -18.49
CA PRO A 33 -22.24 12.62 -19.43
C PRO A 33 -20.82 13.08 -19.14
N TYR A 34 -20.22 12.68 -18.03
CA TYR A 34 -18.89 13.11 -17.62
C TYR A 34 -17.93 11.92 -17.52
N THR A 35 -16.70 12.16 -17.91
CA THR A 35 -15.58 11.23 -17.72
C THR A 35 -14.53 11.90 -16.84
N GLN A 36 -13.90 11.11 -15.96
CA GLN A 36 -12.82 11.62 -15.13
C GLN A 36 -11.61 11.96 -16.01
N VAL A 37 -11.06 13.16 -15.82
CA VAL A 37 -9.80 13.55 -16.44
C VAL A 37 -8.65 12.82 -15.75
N PRO A 38 -7.78 12.10 -16.47
CA PRO A 38 -6.60 11.49 -15.87
C PRO A 38 -5.72 12.54 -15.17
N LEU A 39 -5.28 12.24 -13.96
CA LEU A 39 -4.41 13.15 -13.19
C LEU A 39 -3.17 13.58 -13.97
N THR A 40 -2.60 12.68 -14.74
CA THR A 40 -1.44 12.94 -15.62
C THR A 40 -1.70 13.96 -16.74
N SER A 41 -2.97 14.23 -17.04
CA SER A 41 -3.39 15.25 -18.01
C SER A 41 -3.61 16.63 -17.37
N VAL A 42 -3.57 16.71 -16.05
CA VAL A 42 -3.73 17.97 -15.31
C VAL A 42 -2.35 18.54 -14.96
N ARG A 43 -2.14 19.81 -15.29
CA ARG A 43 -0.91 20.52 -14.94
C ARG A 43 -1.23 21.75 -14.12
N LEU A 44 -0.57 21.83 -12.95
CA LEU A 44 -0.66 22.98 -12.06
C LEU A 44 0.61 23.84 -12.22
N SER A 45 0.44 25.14 -12.42
CA SER A 45 1.57 26.06 -12.40
C SER A 45 2.21 26.08 -11.01
N HIS A 46 3.53 25.96 -10.93
CA HIS A 46 4.26 26.00 -9.66
C HIS A 46 4.00 27.28 -8.86
N ASN A 47 3.80 28.40 -9.55
CA ASN A 47 3.55 29.71 -8.91
C ASN A 47 2.07 29.96 -8.59
N SER A 48 1.19 28.97 -8.85
CA SER A 48 -0.21 29.07 -8.48
C SER A 48 -0.44 28.63 -7.04
N PHE A 49 -1.59 29.03 -6.49
CA PHE A 49 -2.02 28.61 -5.17
C PHE A 49 -2.00 27.06 -5.01
N TRP A 50 -2.53 26.33 -6.00
CA TRP A 50 -2.56 24.87 -5.98
C TRP A 50 -1.20 24.24 -6.23
N GLY A 51 -0.35 24.85 -7.06
CA GLY A 51 1.01 24.39 -7.29
C GLY A 51 1.85 24.41 -6.02
N ALA A 52 1.77 25.49 -5.24
CA ALA A 52 2.43 25.60 -3.94
C ALA A 52 1.94 24.51 -2.95
N ARG A 53 0.64 24.20 -2.95
CA ARG A 53 0.08 23.15 -2.10
C ARG A 53 0.52 21.76 -2.51
N LEU A 54 0.59 21.50 -3.80
CA LEU A 54 1.10 20.22 -4.33
C LEU A 54 2.57 20.00 -3.96
N GLU A 55 3.40 21.05 -4.03
CA GLU A 55 4.79 20.99 -3.56
C GLU A 55 4.88 20.72 -2.06
N ALA A 56 4.05 21.38 -1.24
CA ALA A 56 3.99 21.12 0.20
C ALA A 56 3.55 19.66 0.48
N ALA A 57 2.55 19.14 -0.25
CA ALA A 57 2.13 17.77 -0.14
C ALA A 57 3.29 16.80 -0.45
N ARG A 58 3.97 17.02 -1.56
CA ARG A 58 5.08 16.18 -2.02
C ARG A 58 6.28 16.19 -1.07
N LYS A 59 6.71 17.39 -0.66
CA LYS A 59 7.99 17.56 0.08
C LYS A 59 7.84 17.41 1.58
N VAL A 60 6.65 17.66 2.13
CA VAL A 60 6.43 17.73 3.57
C VAL A 60 5.35 16.76 4.04
N MET A 61 4.12 16.86 3.48
CA MET A 61 2.98 16.15 4.06
C MET A 61 3.11 14.63 3.88
N ILE A 62 3.46 14.13 2.69
CA ILE A 62 3.61 12.70 2.44
C ILE A 62 4.76 12.09 3.27
N PRO A 63 5.99 12.66 3.30
CA PRO A 63 7.04 12.17 4.17
C PRO A 63 6.65 12.19 5.66
N LEU A 64 5.98 13.25 6.11
CA LEU A 64 5.51 13.36 7.49
C LEU A 64 4.44 12.31 7.80
N ALA A 65 3.48 12.08 6.89
CA ALA A 65 2.42 11.09 7.08
C ALA A 65 3.01 9.67 7.21
N PHE A 66 3.97 9.30 6.37
CA PHE A 66 4.67 8.02 6.51
C PHE A 66 5.44 7.92 7.83
N SER A 67 6.17 8.98 8.20
CA SER A 67 6.88 9.03 9.50
C SER A 67 5.91 8.87 10.68
N LYS A 68 4.69 9.43 10.58
CA LYS A 68 3.66 9.25 11.60
C LYS A 68 3.09 7.84 11.60
N CYS A 69 2.82 7.23 10.45
CA CYS A 69 2.41 5.84 10.39
C CYS A 69 3.42 4.92 11.09
N GLU A 70 4.72 5.21 10.96
CA GLU A 70 5.78 4.46 11.61
C GLU A 70 5.83 4.74 13.12
N SER A 71 5.92 6.00 13.54
CA SER A 71 6.06 6.38 14.96
C SER A 71 4.83 6.07 15.81
N GLU A 72 3.65 6.07 15.21
CA GLU A 72 2.38 5.73 15.86
C GLU A 72 2.01 4.23 15.70
N HIS A 73 2.98 3.43 15.27
CA HIS A 73 2.85 1.97 15.19
C HIS A 73 1.77 1.45 14.21
N ARG A 74 1.37 2.23 13.19
CA ARG A 74 0.34 1.80 12.21
C ARG A 74 0.78 0.56 11.45
N TYR A 75 2.06 0.49 11.03
CA TYR A 75 2.61 -0.70 10.37
C TYR A 75 2.66 -1.92 11.27
N LYS A 76 2.81 -1.70 12.58
CA LYS A 76 2.87 -2.79 13.58
C LYS A 76 1.60 -3.62 13.59
N ASN A 77 0.44 -3.01 13.41
CA ASN A 77 -0.83 -3.73 13.32
C ASN A 77 -0.84 -4.70 12.12
N PHE A 78 -0.34 -4.26 10.97
CA PHE A 78 -0.22 -5.15 9.79
C PHE A 78 0.81 -6.26 10.01
N GLU A 79 1.95 -5.97 10.63
CA GLU A 79 2.95 -6.98 10.98
C GLU A 79 2.35 -8.04 11.91
N MET A 80 1.62 -7.63 12.94
CA MET A 80 0.93 -8.52 13.88
C MET A 80 -0.15 -9.36 13.18
N ALA A 81 -0.96 -8.75 12.33
CA ALA A 81 -1.96 -9.46 11.54
C ALA A 81 -1.30 -10.50 10.62
N GLY A 82 -0.25 -10.11 9.90
CA GLY A 82 0.50 -11.04 9.06
C GLY A 82 1.20 -12.16 9.85
N TYR A 83 1.68 -11.88 11.06
CA TYR A 83 2.19 -12.93 11.96
C TYR A 83 1.07 -13.91 12.33
N THR A 84 -0.07 -13.40 12.76
CA THR A 84 -1.23 -14.20 13.16
C THR A 84 -1.71 -15.15 12.04
N LEU A 85 -1.75 -14.66 10.80
CA LEU A 85 -2.11 -15.48 9.65
C LEU A 85 -1.13 -16.62 9.38
N ARG A 86 0.16 -16.40 9.64
CA ARG A 86 1.19 -17.45 9.50
C ARG A 86 1.26 -18.41 10.68
N HIS A 87 0.66 -18.05 11.82
CA HIS A 87 0.67 -18.84 13.07
C HIS A 87 -0.75 -19.06 13.58
N PRO A 88 -1.54 -19.92 12.92
CA PRO A 88 -2.92 -20.21 13.37
C PRO A 88 -2.94 -20.66 14.83
N GLY A 89 -3.89 -20.11 15.60
CA GLY A 89 -4.01 -20.35 17.04
C GLY A 89 -3.38 -19.26 17.92
N HIS A 90 -2.74 -18.24 17.36
CA HIS A 90 -2.20 -17.10 18.11
C HIS A 90 -3.13 -15.88 18.15
N GLN A 91 -4.33 -15.97 17.55
CA GLN A 91 -5.32 -14.90 17.60
C GLN A 91 -5.71 -14.55 19.03
N GLY A 92 -5.63 -13.27 19.37
CA GLY A 92 -5.95 -12.79 20.71
C GLY A 92 -4.95 -13.16 21.80
N LEU A 93 -3.80 -13.74 21.46
CA LEU A 93 -2.76 -14.14 22.39
C LEU A 93 -1.49 -13.31 22.21
N ASN A 94 -0.75 -13.09 23.30
CA ASN A 94 0.59 -12.55 23.22
C ASN A 94 1.51 -13.48 22.44
N THR A 95 2.45 -12.89 21.72
CA THR A 95 3.47 -13.62 20.96
C THR A 95 4.85 -13.26 21.46
N PRO A 96 5.90 -14.06 21.12
CA PRO A 96 7.27 -13.71 21.47
C PRO A 96 7.74 -12.34 20.94
N GLU A 97 7.14 -11.88 19.82
CA GLU A 97 7.50 -10.64 19.16
C GLU A 97 6.71 -9.43 19.69
N TRP A 98 5.54 -9.67 20.35
CA TRP A 98 4.66 -8.60 20.80
C TRP A 98 4.12 -8.84 22.21
N ASP A 99 4.16 -7.78 23.00
CA ASP A 99 3.66 -7.80 24.39
C ASP A 99 2.14 -7.75 24.48
N VAL A 100 1.44 -7.48 23.38
CA VAL A 100 0.00 -7.32 23.34
C VAL A 100 -0.62 -8.13 22.22
N ALA A 101 -1.74 -8.78 22.53
CA ALA A 101 -2.54 -9.56 21.58
C ALA A 101 -3.74 -8.76 21.04
N LYS A 102 -3.60 -7.47 20.90
CA LYS A 102 -4.61 -6.54 20.36
C LYS A 102 -3.93 -5.45 19.53
N ILE A 103 -4.71 -4.78 18.73
CA ILE A 103 -4.22 -3.64 17.93
C ILE A 103 -3.60 -2.56 18.81
N MET A 104 -2.65 -1.85 18.22
CA MET A 104 -2.08 -0.63 18.77
C MET A 104 -2.86 0.57 18.24
N GLY A 105 -3.31 1.46 19.13
CA GLY A 105 -4.13 2.60 18.76
C GLY A 105 -5.61 2.26 18.58
N LEU A 106 -6.23 2.82 17.55
CA LEU A 106 -7.67 2.69 17.28
C LEU A 106 -7.95 1.66 16.19
N ALA A 107 -9.13 1.07 16.21
CA ALA A 107 -9.52 0.01 15.29
C ALA A 107 -9.49 0.42 13.80
N PHE A 108 -9.69 1.70 13.51
CA PHE A 108 -9.72 2.25 12.16
C PHE A 108 -8.38 2.83 11.67
N ASP A 109 -7.32 2.68 12.45
CA ASP A 109 -6.00 3.25 12.13
C ASP A 109 -5.35 2.65 10.88
N ASP A 110 -5.80 1.49 10.42
CA ASP A 110 -5.42 0.92 9.13
C ASP A 110 -5.61 1.90 7.97
N THR A 111 -6.65 2.73 8.06
CA THR A 111 -6.99 3.72 7.03
C THR A 111 -5.93 4.81 6.86
N ASP A 112 -5.14 5.09 7.89
CA ASP A 112 -4.05 6.07 7.82
C ASP A 112 -2.97 5.61 6.83
N VAL A 113 -2.66 4.31 6.84
CA VAL A 113 -1.71 3.69 5.92
C VAL A 113 -2.26 3.73 4.49
N TYR A 114 -3.53 3.37 4.28
CA TYR A 114 -4.15 3.35 2.96
C TYR A 114 -4.20 4.74 2.32
N LYS A 115 -4.66 5.75 3.07
CA LYS A 115 -4.72 7.14 2.61
C LYS A 115 -3.35 7.71 2.28
N THR A 116 -2.34 7.36 3.08
CA THR A 116 -0.96 7.82 2.84
C THR A 116 -0.38 7.19 1.58
N ILE A 117 -0.58 5.88 1.36
CA ILE A 117 -0.18 5.19 0.13
C ILE A 117 -0.90 5.79 -1.09
N GLU A 118 -2.20 6.04 -0.98
CA GLU A 118 -2.99 6.64 -2.05
C GLU A 118 -2.45 8.02 -2.44
N GLY A 119 -2.29 8.92 -1.46
CA GLY A 119 -1.73 10.25 -1.70
C GLY A 119 -0.33 10.22 -2.31
N ALA A 120 0.54 9.34 -1.82
CA ALA A 120 1.89 9.15 -2.37
C ALA A 120 1.86 8.58 -3.79
N SER A 121 0.92 7.70 -4.10
CA SER A 121 0.74 7.15 -5.45
C SER A 121 0.32 8.23 -6.46
N TYR A 122 -0.56 9.15 -6.06
CA TYR A 122 -0.89 10.31 -6.89
C TYR A 122 0.32 11.22 -7.13
N ILE A 123 1.15 11.44 -6.12
CA ILE A 123 2.40 12.20 -6.28
C ILE A 123 3.32 11.53 -7.28
N LEU A 124 3.50 10.21 -7.21
CA LEU A 124 4.36 9.46 -8.13
C LEU A 124 3.90 9.52 -9.59
N GLN A 125 2.61 9.65 -9.86
CA GLN A 125 2.10 9.80 -11.21
C GLN A 125 2.59 11.09 -11.89
N THR A 126 2.79 12.15 -11.11
CA THR A 126 3.21 13.47 -11.59
C THR A 126 4.70 13.74 -11.40
N TYR A 127 5.27 13.21 -10.32
CA TYR A 127 6.66 13.40 -9.93
C TYR A 127 7.31 12.05 -9.66
N PRO A 128 7.86 11.37 -10.67
CA PRO A 128 8.53 10.09 -10.49
C PRO A 128 9.69 10.19 -9.48
N ASP A 129 9.66 9.36 -8.45
CA ASP A 129 10.67 9.27 -7.40
C ASP A 129 10.94 7.79 -7.07
N LYS A 130 12.13 7.31 -7.40
CA LYS A 130 12.52 5.91 -7.17
C LYS A 130 12.60 5.54 -5.69
N LYS A 131 12.98 6.48 -4.81
CA LYS A 131 13.08 6.21 -3.37
C LYS A 131 11.70 6.12 -2.75
N LEU A 132 10.81 7.06 -3.08
CA LEU A 132 9.43 7.02 -2.63
C LEU A 132 8.72 5.75 -3.14
N ARG A 133 8.94 5.38 -4.39
CA ARG A 133 8.37 4.14 -4.95
C ARG A 133 8.84 2.91 -4.19
N ALA A 134 10.14 2.75 -3.96
CA ALA A 134 10.69 1.62 -3.22
C ALA A 134 10.17 1.56 -1.79
N TYR A 135 10.00 2.72 -1.15
CA TYR A 135 9.40 2.79 0.18
C TYR A 135 7.94 2.34 0.20
N ILE A 136 7.12 2.84 -0.74
CA ILE A 136 5.73 2.40 -0.89
C ILE A 136 5.65 0.88 -1.14
N ASP A 137 6.50 0.35 -2.02
CA ASP A 137 6.54 -1.08 -2.31
C ASP A 137 6.88 -1.89 -1.04
N SER A 138 7.77 -1.39 -0.15
CA SER A 138 8.06 -2.04 1.13
C SER A 138 6.85 -2.03 2.08
N VAL A 139 6.12 -0.92 2.17
CA VAL A 139 4.90 -0.82 2.99
C VAL A 139 3.80 -1.73 2.42
N LEU A 140 3.64 -1.77 1.11
CA LEU A 140 2.67 -2.67 0.44
C LEU A 140 2.94 -4.14 0.73
N ASN A 141 4.21 -4.55 0.85
CA ASN A 141 4.56 -5.92 1.24
C ASN A 141 4.09 -6.25 2.67
N VAL A 142 4.18 -5.29 3.60
CA VAL A 142 3.69 -5.45 4.97
C VAL A 142 2.15 -5.56 4.97
N VAL A 143 1.47 -4.68 4.23
CA VAL A 143 0.00 -4.71 4.08
C VAL A 143 -0.46 -6.03 3.43
N ALA A 144 0.19 -6.45 2.36
CA ALA A 144 -0.15 -7.69 1.65
C ALA A 144 0.00 -8.94 2.55
N ALA A 145 1.01 -8.95 3.43
CA ALA A 145 1.21 -10.04 4.38
C ALA A 145 0.09 -10.15 5.43
N ALA A 146 -0.67 -9.07 5.65
CA ALA A 146 -1.80 -9.00 6.58
C ALA A 146 -3.16 -9.31 5.91
N GLN A 147 -3.19 -9.42 4.58
CA GLN A 147 -4.42 -9.70 3.85
C GLN A 147 -4.79 -11.18 3.96
N GLU A 148 -6.03 -11.46 4.32
CA GLU A 148 -6.54 -12.83 4.41
C GLU A 148 -6.74 -13.46 3.02
N PRO A 149 -6.76 -14.79 2.90
CA PRO A 149 -6.82 -15.48 1.60
C PRO A 149 -8.02 -15.13 0.72
N ASP A 150 -9.12 -14.69 1.34
CA ASP A 150 -10.33 -14.24 0.63
C ASP A 150 -10.32 -12.76 0.26
N GLY A 151 -9.22 -12.05 0.58
CA GLY A 151 -9.03 -10.64 0.32
C GLY A 151 -9.43 -9.70 1.44
N TYR A 152 -9.98 -10.22 2.54
CA TYR A 152 -10.31 -9.39 3.71
C TYR A 152 -9.05 -8.76 4.30
N LEU A 153 -9.15 -7.50 4.71
CA LEU A 153 -8.05 -6.74 5.25
C LEU A 153 -8.55 -5.75 6.30
N TYR A 154 -8.52 -6.19 7.56
CA TYR A 154 -8.83 -5.38 8.73
C TYR A 154 -8.03 -5.92 9.92
N THR A 155 -6.95 -5.24 10.29
CA THR A 155 -5.94 -5.78 11.22
C THR A 155 -6.51 -6.14 12.57
N ALA A 156 -7.42 -5.31 13.12
CA ALA A 156 -8.03 -5.54 14.43
C ALA A 156 -8.71 -6.92 14.53
N ARG A 157 -9.49 -7.29 13.51
CA ARG A 157 -10.19 -8.57 13.52
C ARG A 157 -9.28 -9.74 13.14
N THR A 158 -8.34 -9.55 12.24
CA THR A 158 -7.35 -10.57 11.91
C THR A 158 -6.50 -10.95 13.12
N ILE A 159 -6.11 -9.96 13.93
CA ILE A 159 -5.33 -10.17 15.17
C ILE A 159 -6.19 -10.86 16.22
N ASN A 160 -7.42 -10.40 16.44
CA ASN A 160 -8.33 -10.96 17.45
C ASN A 160 -9.76 -11.09 16.88
N PRO A 161 -10.10 -12.21 16.26
CA PRO A 161 -11.40 -12.41 15.61
C PRO A 161 -12.60 -12.29 16.55
N GLU A 162 -12.44 -12.72 17.80
CA GLU A 162 -13.53 -12.74 18.80
C GLU A 162 -13.77 -11.37 19.44
N HIS A 163 -12.69 -10.59 19.62
CA HIS A 163 -12.73 -9.33 20.36
C HIS A 163 -11.85 -8.27 19.69
N PRO A 164 -12.15 -7.86 18.45
CA PRO A 164 -11.28 -6.92 17.72
C PRO A 164 -11.22 -5.55 18.40
N HIS A 165 -12.34 -5.07 18.96
CA HIS A 165 -12.45 -3.83 19.74
C HIS A 165 -13.79 -3.78 20.49
N GLY A 166 -13.96 -2.81 21.40
CA GLY A 166 -15.07 -2.77 22.34
C GLY A 166 -16.47 -2.61 21.74
N TRP A 167 -16.61 -2.10 20.52
CA TRP A 167 -17.90 -1.92 19.83
C TRP A 167 -18.03 -2.75 18.56
N ALA A 168 -17.11 -3.65 18.28
CA ALA A 168 -17.21 -4.55 17.14
C ALA A 168 -18.41 -5.48 17.25
N GLY A 169 -19.00 -5.84 16.10
CA GLY A 169 -19.96 -6.93 15.99
C GLY A 169 -19.30 -8.29 16.28
N LYS A 170 -20.12 -9.30 16.59
CA LYS A 170 -19.63 -10.66 16.83
C LYS A 170 -19.16 -11.36 15.58
N LYS A 171 -19.68 -10.96 14.44
CA LYS A 171 -19.38 -11.57 13.14
C LYS A 171 -18.65 -10.56 12.26
N ARG A 172 -17.82 -11.09 11.39
CA ARG A 172 -17.21 -10.37 10.28
C ARG A 172 -18.29 -9.69 9.43
N TRP A 173 -18.06 -8.47 8.98
CA TRP A 173 -18.97 -7.63 8.20
C TRP A 173 -20.22 -7.14 8.96
N GLU A 174 -20.33 -7.42 10.23
CA GLU A 174 -21.49 -7.00 11.01
C GLU A 174 -21.33 -5.58 11.56
N ARG A 175 -20.20 -5.30 12.16
CA ARG A 175 -19.86 -3.99 12.75
C ARG A 175 -18.35 -3.95 12.97
N GLU A 176 -17.64 -3.35 12.08
CA GLU A 176 -16.18 -3.37 12.08
C GLU A 176 -15.57 -2.09 12.66
N GLU A 177 -16.35 -1.02 12.77
CA GLU A 177 -15.95 0.26 13.37
C GLU A 177 -16.79 0.64 14.57
#